data_77182e042bbf505d7d2bca4a579ecbb6
#
_entry.id   77182e042bbf505d7d2bca4a579ecbb6
#
_cell.length_a   1.000
_cell.length_b   1.000
_cell.length_c   1.000
_cell.angle_alpha   90.00
_cell.angle_beta   90.00
_cell.angle_gamma   90.00
#
_symmetry.space_group_name_H-M   'P 1'
#
loop_
_entity.id
_entity.type
_entity.pdbx_description
1 polymer ?
#
loop_
_entity_poly.entity_id
_entity_poly.type
_entity_poly.pdbx_seq_one_letter_code
_entity_poly.pdbx_strand_id
1 'polypeptide(L)'
;MEDCLTFPSRMKAAVLAFFVLLPLLHAAPPNVVVILADDLGYGDLGCYGHPVFKTPRIDQMAAEGVKMMQFNTPAPFCAPTRAALLTGRYPFRCGMTQNPAPDGGPEADALSLPKSEVTLAQVLKSAGYATGMVGKWHLGDQTGALPTDRGFDEYYGIPYSNDMRPVQ
;
A
#
# COMPACT_ATOMS: atom_id res chain seq x y z
N MET A 1 -55.36 20.03 18.08
CA MET A 1 -54.73 18.72 18.31
C MET A 1 -53.25 18.89 17.93
N GLU A 2 -52.52 19.57 18.80
CA GLU A 2 -51.08 19.84 18.62
C GLU A 2 -50.39 19.60 19.98
N ASP A 3 -50.21 18.32 20.33
CA ASP A 3 -49.27 17.97 21.41
C ASP A 3 -47.88 17.81 20.82
N CYS A 4 -47.23 18.97 20.61
CA CYS A 4 -45.80 19.05 20.31
C CYS A 4 -45.05 18.61 21.57
N LEU A 5 -44.30 17.50 21.49
CA LEU A 5 -43.42 16.95 22.51
C LEU A 5 -42.44 18.01 23.04
N THR A 6 -42.86 18.75 24.08
CA THR A 6 -42.02 19.72 24.77
C THR A 6 -41.13 19.00 25.79
N PHE A 7 -39.92 18.65 25.40
CA PHE A 7 -38.93 18.13 26.36
C PHE A 7 -38.56 19.20 27.40
N PRO A 8 -38.43 18.82 28.68
CA PRO A 8 -37.99 19.75 29.72
C PRO A 8 -36.61 20.31 29.42
N SER A 9 -36.37 21.56 29.81
CA SER A 9 -35.13 22.30 29.47
C SER A 9 -33.84 21.56 29.80
N ARG A 10 -33.81 20.80 30.91
CA ARG A 10 -32.67 19.96 31.30
C ARG A 10 -32.43 18.80 30.34
N MET A 11 -33.48 18.23 29.74
CA MET A 11 -33.38 17.15 28.78
C MET A 11 -32.93 17.67 27.42
N LYS A 12 -33.36 18.89 27.03
CA LYS A 12 -32.85 19.56 25.81
C LYS A 12 -31.35 19.85 25.91
N ALA A 13 -30.88 20.30 27.09
CA ALA A 13 -29.48 20.56 27.36
C ALA A 13 -28.63 19.27 27.33
N ALA A 14 -29.13 18.16 27.91
CA ALA A 14 -28.45 16.87 27.89
C ALA A 14 -28.37 16.26 26.49
N VAL A 15 -29.43 16.35 25.70
CA VAL A 15 -29.45 15.90 24.30
C VAL A 15 -28.49 16.74 23.44
N LEU A 16 -28.48 18.06 23.63
CA LEU A 16 -27.54 18.92 22.91
C LEU A 16 -26.09 18.65 23.29
N ALA A 17 -25.79 18.41 24.57
CA ALA A 17 -24.47 18.04 25.07
C ALA A 17 -24.02 16.69 24.51
N PHE A 18 -24.94 15.70 24.38
CA PHE A 18 -24.66 14.41 23.77
C PHE A 18 -24.27 14.53 22.30
N PHE A 19 -24.98 15.35 21.52
CA PHE A 19 -24.65 15.58 20.10
C PHE A 19 -23.39 16.41 19.91
N VAL A 20 -23.02 17.29 20.84
CA VAL A 20 -21.77 18.05 20.79
C VAL A 20 -20.55 17.21 21.17
N LEU A 21 -20.72 16.21 22.04
CA LEU A 21 -19.64 15.28 22.45
C LEU A 21 -19.39 14.12 21.46
N LEU A 22 -20.35 13.79 20.61
CA LEU A 22 -20.21 12.73 19.59
C LEU A 22 -19.04 12.94 18.60
N PRO A 23 -18.73 14.14 18.10
CA PRO A 23 -17.59 14.33 17.20
C PRO A 23 -16.22 14.23 17.87
N LEU A 24 -16.14 14.15 19.21
CA LEU A 24 -14.87 14.01 19.93
C LEU A 24 -14.38 12.56 20.05
N LEU A 25 -15.20 11.58 19.67
CA LEU A 25 -14.83 10.16 19.59
C LEU A 25 -14.25 9.84 18.20
N HIS A 26 -13.19 10.53 17.80
CA HIS A 26 -12.41 10.10 16.65
C HIS A 26 -11.63 8.85 17.07
N ALA A 27 -11.98 7.70 16.49
CA ALA A 27 -11.14 6.52 16.60
C ALA A 27 -9.77 6.86 15.97
N ALA A 28 -8.71 6.43 16.64
CA ALA A 28 -7.37 6.58 16.05
C ALA A 28 -7.34 5.90 14.67
N PRO A 29 -6.71 6.52 13.67
CA PRO A 29 -6.60 5.90 12.35
C PRO A 29 -5.89 4.54 12.46
N PRO A 30 -6.36 3.50 11.74
CA PRO A 30 -5.78 2.17 11.82
C PRO A 30 -4.36 2.16 11.25
N ASN A 31 -3.50 1.30 11.80
CA ASN A 31 -2.23 0.99 11.14
C ASN A 31 -2.48 0.24 9.83
N VAL A 32 -1.66 0.54 8.81
CA VAL A 32 -1.73 -0.09 7.50
C VAL A 32 -0.44 -0.86 7.24
N VAL A 33 -0.55 -2.17 7.02
CA VAL A 33 0.58 -3.04 6.64
C VAL A 33 0.28 -3.66 5.29
N VAL A 34 1.16 -3.43 4.31
CA VAL A 34 1.09 -4.04 2.98
C VAL A 34 2.22 -5.04 2.84
N ILE A 35 1.90 -6.30 2.59
CA ILE A 35 2.86 -7.37 2.36
C ILE A 35 2.74 -7.79 0.90
N LEU A 36 3.76 -7.48 0.10
CA LEU A 36 3.86 -7.85 -1.30
C LEU A 36 4.88 -8.96 -1.46
N ALA A 37 4.42 -10.16 -1.78
CA ALA A 37 5.30 -11.26 -2.14
C ALA A 37 5.80 -11.10 -3.59
N ASP A 38 7.08 -11.40 -3.81
CA ASP A 38 7.72 -11.34 -5.13
C ASP A 38 7.63 -12.74 -5.78
N ASP A 39 7.05 -12.81 -6.98
CA ASP A 39 6.87 -14.04 -7.77
C ASP A 39 6.10 -15.18 -7.06
N LEU A 40 5.17 -14.85 -6.18
CA LEU A 40 4.29 -15.82 -5.53
C LEU A 40 3.14 -16.21 -6.46
N GLY A 41 3.01 -17.50 -6.76
CA GLY A 41 1.91 -18.03 -7.55
C GLY A 41 0.60 -18.10 -6.77
N TYR A 42 -0.52 -18.06 -7.46
CA TYR A 42 -1.86 -18.15 -6.87
C TYR A 42 -2.05 -19.40 -6.01
N GLY A 43 -1.52 -20.54 -6.45
CA GLY A 43 -1.65 -21.83 -5.77
C GLY A 43 -0.57 -22.11 -4.72
N ASP A 44 0.31 -21.17 -4.41
CA ASP A 44 1.45 -21.41 -3.52
C ASP A 44 1.10 -21.33 -2.01
N LEU A 45 -0.09 -20.84 -1.70
CA LEU A 45 -0.58 -20.68 -0.33
C LEU A 45 -1.60 -21.77 0.03
N GLY A 46 -1.60 -22.23 1.29
CA GLY A 46 -2.54 -23.22 1.81
C GLY A 46 -4.00 -22.77 1.65
N CYS A 47 -4.31 -21.52 1.96
CA CYS A 47 -5.65 -20.95 1.81
C CYS A 47 -6.16 -20.89 0.35
N TYR A 48 -5.26 -21.00 -0.63
CA TYR A 48 -5.60 -21.13 -2.05
C TYR A 48 -5.46 -22.55 -2.59
N GLY A 49 -5.24 -23.54 -1.71
CA GLY A 49 -5.30 -24.96 -2.06
C GLY A 49 -3.96 -25.61 -2.40
N HIS A 50 -2.83 -25.07 -1.93
CA HIS A 50 -1.54 -25.74 -2.13
C HIS A 50 -1.57 -27.17 -1.57
N PRO A 51 -1.22 -28.21 -2.36
CA PRO A 51 -1.45 -29.60 -1.96
C PRO A 51 -0.51 -30.08 -0.85
N VAL A 52 0.69 -29.52 -0.76
CA VAL A 52 1.76 -29.97 0.15
C VAL A 52 2.09 -28.94 1.22
N PHE A 53 2.44 -27.71 0.81
CA PHE A 53 2.86 -26.68 1.76
C PHE A 53 1.68 -26.10 2.54
N LYS A 54 1.91 -25.90 3.83
CA LYS A 54 0.97 -25.27 4.76
C LYS A 54 1.46 -23.87 5.09
N THR A 55 0.56 -22.90 5.08
CA THR A 55 0.84 -21.50 5.43
C THR A 55 -0.06 -21.04 6.57
N PRO A 56 0.05 -21.67 7.77
CA PRO A 56 -0.99 -21.60 8.80
C PRO A 56 -1.30 -20.17 9.27
N ARG A 57 -0.32 -19.27 9.28
CA ARG A 57 -0.54 -17.87 9.67
C ARG A 57 -1.25 -17.07 8.57
N ILE A 58 -0.92 -17.30 7.32
CA ILE A 58 -1.59 -16.67 6.17
C ILE A 58 -2.99 -17.27 6.01
N ASP A 59 -3.13 -18.59 6.21
CA ASP A 59 -4.42 -19.28 6.18
C ASP A 59 -5.37 -18.75 7.26
N GLN A 60 -4.85 -18.50 8.47
CA GLN A 60 -5.59 -17.86 9.55
C GLN A 60 -6.01 -16.43 9.19
N MET A 61 -5.10 -15.63 8.65
CA MET A 61 -5.41 -14.26 8.21
C MET A 61 -6.49 -14.25 7.11
N ALA A 62 -6.46 -15.22 6.19
CA ALA A 62 -7.49 -15.38 5.16
C ALA A 62 -8.86 -15.78 5.75
N ALA A 63 -8.89 -16.55 6.84
CA ALA A 63 -10.12 -16.96 7.53
C ALA A 63 -10.73 -15.82 8.38
N GLU A 64 -9.90 -14.95 8.94
CA GLU A 64 -10.31 -13.81 9.76
C GLU A 64 -10.64 -12.56 8.95
N GLY A 65 -10.17 -12.49 7.70
CA GLY A 65 -10.29 -11.35 6.82
C GLY A 65 -11.06 -11.63 5.54
N VAL A 66 -10.63 -11.02 4.45
CA VAL A 66 -11.22 -11.19 3.11
C VAL A 66 -10.23 -11.90 2.20
N LYS A 67 -10.61 -13.04 1.67
CA LYS A 67 -9.86 -13.77 0.64
C LYS A 67 -10.39 -13.41 -0.75
N MET A 68 -9.56 -12.77 -1.56
CA MET A 68 -9.92 -12.38 -2.92
C MET A 68 -9.61 -13.51 -3.90
N MET A 69 -10.64 -14.03 -4.58
CA MET A 69 -10.50 -15.18 -5.48
C MET A 69 -10.06 -14.81 -6.91
N GLN A 70 -10.14 -13.54 -7.27
CA GLN A 70 -9.80 -13.03 -8.61
C GLN A 70 -9.04 -11.69 -8.54
N PHE A 71 -8.10 -11.61 -7.60
CA PHE A 71 -7.20 -10.45 -7.53
C PHE A 71 -6.01 -10.71 -8.45
N ASN A 72 -5.85 -9.87 -9.47
CA ASN A 72 -4.76 -9.97 -10.42
C ASN A 72 -3.84 -8.76 -10.32
N THR A 73 -2.55 -8.97 -10.47
CA THR A 73 -1.59 -7.89 -10.63
C THR A 73 -1.76 -7.23 -12.00
N PRO A 74 -1.54 -5.90 -12.12
CA PRO A 74 -1.74 -5.18 -13.38
C PRO A 74 -0.66 -5.44 -14.43
N ALA A 75 0.42 -6.16 -14.06
CA ALA A 75 1.49 -6.60 -14.94
C ALA A 75 2.07 -7.92 -14.44
N PRO A 76 2.64 -8.77 -15.34
CA PRO A 76 3.18 -10.08 -14.98
C PRO A 76 4.62 -10.03 -14.46
N PHE A 77 5.13 -8.87 -14.05
CA PHE A 77 6.50 -8.70 -13.55
C PHE A 77 6.66 -7.48 -12.62
N CYS A 78 7.85 -7.32 -12.07
CA CYS A 78 8.15 -6.57 -10.85
C CYS A 78 7.79 -5.08 -10.86
N ALA A 79 8.57 -4.24 -11.55
CA ALA A 79 8.46 -2.79 -11.41
C ALA A 79 7.09 -2.22 -11.83
N PRO A 80 6.49 -2.64 -12.94
CA PRO A 80 5.16 -2.18 -13.31
C PRO A 80 4.08 -2.50 -12.27
N THR A 81 4.13 -3.71 -11.68
CA THR A 81 3.21 -4.08 -10.60
C THR A 81 3.43 -3.24 -9.34
N ARG A 82 4.69 -2.99 -8.97
CA ARG A 82 5.05 -2.17 -7.80
C ARG A 82 4.63 -0.72 -7.98
N ALA A 83 4.88 -0.16 -9.17
CA ALA A 83 4.43 1.17 -9.54
C ALA A 83 2.91 1.30 -9.45
N ALA A 84 2.18 0.34 -9.99
CA ALA A 84 0.73 0.35 -9.96
C ALA A 84 0.19 0.22 -8.52
N LEU A 85 0.78 -0.63 -7.68
CA LEU A 85 0.40 -0.73 -6.26
C LEU A 85 0.59 0.60 -5.54
N LEU A 86 1.73 1.26 -5.75
CA LEU A 86 2.04 2.51 -5.04
C LEU A 86 1.27 3.72 -5.56
N THR A 87 0.89 3.74 -6.84
CA THR A 87 0.23 4.90 -7.46
C THR A 87 -1.28 4.72 -7.63
N GLY A 88 -1.80 3.50 -7.49
CA GLY A 88 -3.18 3.17 -7.83
C GLY A 88 -3.50 3.30 -9.33
N ARG A 89 -2.48 3.34 -10.21
CA ARG A 89 -2.61 3.55 -11.64
C ARG A 89 -2.02 2.40 -12.44
N TYR A 90 -2.63 2.07 -13.56
CA TYR A 90 -2.06 1.08 -14.48
C TYR A 90 -0.66 1.52 -14.98
N PRO A 91 0.26 0.56 -15.25
CA PRO A 91 1.64 0.84 -15.66
C PRO A 91 1.77 1.82 -16.84
N PHE A 92 0.92 1.70 -17.85
CA PHE A 92 0.86 2.62 -18.99
C PHE A 92 0.46 4.04 -18.62
N ARG A 93 -0.26 4.22 -17.51
CA ARG A 93 -0.69 5.55 -17.06
C ARG A 93 0.31 6.21 -16.12
N CYS A 94 1.05 5.42 -15.34
CA CYS A 94 2.10 5.95 -14.47
C CYS A 94 3.50 5.95 -15.13
N GLY A 95 3.59 5.54 -16.40
CA GLY A 95 4.84 5.57 -17.16
C GLY A 95 5.85 4.49 -16.80
N MET A 96 5.47 3.48 -16.01
CA MET A 96 6.36 2.43 -15.53
C MET A 96 6.00 1.09 -16.18
N THR A 97 6.46 0.87 -17.41
CA THR A 97 6.10 -0.31 -18.21
C THR A 97 7.21 -1.35 -18.31
N GLN A 98 8.39 -1.07 -17.79
CA GLN A 98 9.56 -1.94 -17.82
C GLN A 98 10.27 -1.95 -16.47
N ASN A 99 11.17 -2.90 -16.27
CA ASN A 99 12.04 -2.94 -15.10
C ASN A 99 13.26 -2.02 -15.28
N PRO A 100 13.58 -1.16 -14.32
CA PRO A 100 14.91 -0.58 -14.22
C PRO A 100 15.94 -1.68 -13.96
N ALA A 101 17.13 -1.55 -14.55
CA ALA A 101 18.20 -2.52 -14.38
C ALA A 101 19.56 -1.82 -14.40
N PRO A 102 20.43 -2.03 -13.40
CA PRO A 102 21.73 -1.35 -13.30
C PRO A 102 22.71 -1.79 -14.38
N ASP A 103 22.48 -2.95 -14.98
CA ASP A 103 23.29 -3.57 -16.05
C ASP A 103 22.60 -3.54 -17.42
N GLY A 104 21.43 -2.94 -17.52
CA GLY A 104 20.61 -2.89 -18.73
C GLY A 104 20.99 -1.78 -19.71
N GLY A 105 22.09 -1.09 -19.46
CA GLY A 105 22.51 0.08 -20.22
C GLY A 105 21.85 1.40 -19.77
N PRO A 106 22.27 2.54 -20.31
CA PRO A 106 21.89 3.87 -19.82
C PRO A 106 20.38 4.13 -19.76
N GLU A 107 19.61 3.58 -20.68
CA GLU A 107 18.16 3.78 -20.72
C GLU A 107 17.44 2.99 -19.60
N ALA A 108 17.85 1.74 -19.38
CA ALA A 108 17.26 0.91 -18.31
C ALA A 108 17.71 1.35 -16.92
N ASP A 109 18.96 1.82 -16.81
CA ASP A 109 19.50 2.38 -15.57
C ASP A 109 18.84 3.74 -15.22
N ALA A 110 18.50 4.55 -16.20
CA ALA A 110 17.80 5.82 -16.00
C ALA A 110 16.30 5.66 -15.71
N LEU A 111 15.73 4.46 -15.89
CA LEU A 111 14.29 4.24 -15.71
C LEU A 111 13.89 4.34 -14.24
N SER A 112 12.92 5.17 -13.96
CA SER A 112 12.37 5.34 -12.61
C SER A 112 10.90 5.74 -12.64
N LEU A 113 10.23 5.54 -11.50
CA LEU A 113 8.86 6.04 -11.34
C LEU A 113 8.83 7.56 -11.50
N PRO A 114 8.09 8.11 -12.48
CA PRO A 114 8.04 9.54 -12.73
C PRO A 114 7.75 10.35 -11.46
N LYS A 115 8.47 11.46 -11.27
CA LYS A 115 8.35 12.31 -10.08
C LYS A 115 6.96 12.96 -9.93
N SER A 116 6.22 13.06 -11.04
CA SER A 116 4.83 13.56 -11.06
C SER A 116 3.82 12.57 -10.44
N GLU A 117 4.18 11.30 -10.30
CA GLU A 117 3.30 10.30 -9.69
C GLU A 117 3.28 10.44 -8.17
N VAL A 118 2.07 10.44 -7.60
CA VAL A 118 1.87 10.47 -6.16
C VAL A 118 1.77 9.03 -5.65
N THR A 119 2.55 8.70 -4.63
CA THR A 119 2.56 7.35 -4.07
C THR A 119 1.63 7.22 -2.87
N LEU A 120 1.21 5.99 -2.58
CA LEU A 120 0.46 5.63 -1.37
C LEU A 120 1.18 6.14 -0.09
N ALA A 121 2.53 6.03 -0.04
CA ALA A 121 3.31 6.53 1.08
C ALA A 121 3.17 8.04 1.26
N GLN A 122 3.24 8.82 0.17
CA GLN A 122 3.03 10.28 0.22
C GLN A 122 1.62 10.64 0.69
N VAL A 123 0.61 9.92 0.24
CA VAL A 123 -0.79 10.12 0.68
C VAL A 123 -0.93 9.83 2.17
N LEU A 124 -0.44 8.69 2.65
CA LEU A 124 -0.50 8.33 4.07
C LEU A 124 0.30 9.32 4.93
N LYS A 125 1.49 9.71 4.49
CA LYS A 125 2.30 10.72 5.18
C LYS A 125 1.56 12.06 5.30
N SER A 126 0.87 12.50 4.26
CA SER A 126 0.06 13.72 4.31
C SER A 126 -1.14 13.62 5.26
N ALA A 127 -1.59 12.39 5.56
CA ALA A 127 -2.61 12.10 6.55
C ALA A 127 -2.05 11.89 7.98
N GLY A 128 -0.76 12.14 8.19
CA GLY A 128 -0.11 12.07 9.50
C GLY A 128 0.44 10.69 9.89
N TYR A 129 0.51 9.75 8.97
CA TYR A 129 1.13 8.45 9.23
C TYR A 129 2.66 8.55 9.19
N ALA A 130 3.33 7.85 10.08
CA ALA A 130 4.72 7.45 9.88
C ALA A 130 4.77 6.33 8.84
N THR A 131 5.73 6.41 7.91
CA THR A 131 5.78 5.51 6.75
C THR A 131 7.13 4.81 6.66
N GLY A 132 7.14 3.48 6.56
CA GLY A 132 8.34 2.68 6.44
C GLY A 132 8.22 1.64 5.33
N MET A 133 9.34 1.30 4.71
CA MET A 133 9.41 0.25 3.71
C MET A 133 10.59 -0.67 3.98
N VAL A 134 10.35 -1.97 3.90
CA VAL A 134 11.39 -3.00 3.96
C VAL A 134 11.33 -3.88 2.73
N GLY A 135 12.47 -4.12 2.09
CA GLY A 135 12.59 -5.05 0.96
C GLY A 135 12.93 -4.40 -0.38
N LYS A 136 12.51 -5.05 -1.46
CA LYS A 136 12.79 -4.66 -2.84
C LYS A 136 11.99 -3.44 -3.27
N TRP A 137 12.67 -2.40 -3.77
CA TRP A 137 12.06 -1.20 -4.33
C TRP A 137 11.70 -1.35 -5.81
N HIS A 138 12.68 -1.45 -6.66
CA HIS A 138 12.63 -1.66 -8.11
C HIS A 138 11.89 -0.56 -8.90
N LEU A 139 11.94 0.69 -8.45
CA LEU A 139 11.31 1.84 -9.13
C LEU A 139 12.28 2.99 -9.37
N GLY A 140 13.58 2.66 -9.50
CA GLY A 140 14.67 3.60 -9.74
C GLY A 140 15.46 3.91 -8.47
N ASP A 141 16.75 4.23 -8.65
CA ASP A 141 17.70 4.56 -7.58
C ASP A 141 18.36 5.93 -7.75
N GLN A 142 17.99 6.65 -8.82
CA GLN A 142 18.49 7.99 -9.06
C GLN A 142 17.98 8.98 -8.01
N THR A 143 18.65 10.11 -7.86
CA THR A 143 18.26 11.19 -6.98
C THR A 143 16.80 11.61 -7.21
N GLY A 144 15.99 11.53 -6.16
CA GLY A 144 14.55 11.80 -6.19
C GLY A 144 13.69 10.60 -6.58
N ALA A 145 14.27 9.40 -6.77
CA ALA A 145 13.54 8.17 -7.09
C ALA A 145 13.58 7.13 -5.95
N LEU A 146 14.41 7.31 -4.93
CA LEU A 146 14.50 6.40 -3.79
C LEU A 146 13.20 6.37 -2.97
N PRO A 147 12.92 5.31 -2.21
CA PRO A 147 11.73 5.24 -1.36
C PRO A 147 11.57 6.44 -0.44
N THR A 148 12.66 6.93 0.13
CA THR A 148 12.65 8.12 1.02
C THR A 148 12.31 9.41 0.29
N ASP A 149 12.62 9.51 -0.99
CA ASP A 149 12.19 10.63 -1.85
C ASP A 149 10.70 10.50 -2.24
N ARG A 150 10.15 9.29 -2.12
CA ARG A 150 8.81 8.92 -2.58
C ARG A 150 7.83 8.70 -1.44
N GLY A 151 8.09 9.31 -0.28
CA GLY A 151 7.14 9.43 0.83
C GLY A 151 7.37 8.49 2.00
N PHE A 152 8.33 7.57 1.93
CA PHE A 152 8.71 6.77 3.08
C PHE A 152 9.66 7.55 4.00
N ASP A 153 9.40 7.52 5.31
CA ASP A 153 10.29 8.11 6.31
C ASP A 153 11.54 7.25 6.51
N GLU A 154 11.37 5.92 6.42
CA GLU A 154 12.44 4.95 6.59
C GLU A 154 12.42 3.91 5.48
N TYR A 155 13.60 3.49 5.05
CA TYR A 155 13.77 2.43 4.07
C TYR A 155 14.94 1.51 4.43
N TYR A 156 14.68 0.22 4.40
CA TYR A 156 15.72 -0.82 4.52
C TYR A 156 15.50 -1.89 3.46
N GLY A 157 16.39 -2.01 2.48
CA GLY A 157 16.21 -2.97 1.39
C GLY A 157 17.18 -2.78 0.23
N ILE A 158 16.78 -3.27 -0.93
CA ILE A 158 17.54 -3.22 -2.17
C ILE A 158 16.79 -2.40 -3.23
N PRO A 159 17.48 -1.49 -3.94
CA PRO A 159 16.84 -0.63 -4.95
C PRO A 159 16.37 -1.39 -6.20
N TYR A 160 17.00 -2.51 -6.52
CA TYR A 160 16.70 -3.39 -7.64
C TYR A 160 16.22 -4.77 -7.17
N SER A 161 16.32 -5.79 -8.02
CA SER A 161 16.07 -7.18 -7.66
C SER A 161 17.37 -7.84 -7.15
N ASN A 162 17.24 -8.85 -6.29
CA ASN A 162 18.38 -9.59 -5.72
C ASN A 162 19.16 -10.41 -6.75
N ASP A 163 18.59 -10.65 -7.91
CA ASP A 163 19.21 -11.32 -9.07
C ASP A 163 19.89 -10.32 -10.04
N MET A 164 19.65 -9.03 -9.88
CA MET A 164 20.31 -7.96 -10.63
C MET A 164 21.56 -7.50 -9.89
N ARG A 165 22.73 -7.95 -10.34
CA ARG A 165 24.03 -7.54 -9.81
C ARG A 165 24.75 -6.64 -10.79
N PRO A 166 25.46 -5.59 -10.32
CA PRO A 166 26.37 -4.87 -11.19
C PRO A 166 27.40 -5.86 -11.75
N VAL A 167 27.60 -5.84 -13.07
CA VAL A 167 28.68 -6.57 -13.69
C VAL A 167 29.98 -5.92 -13.23
N GLN A 168 30.79 -6.66 -12.49
CA GLN A 168 32.13 -6.23 -12.06
C GLN A 168 33.12 -6.28 -13.22
#